data_d31bb8b1dd6a169ab28c1178f084bfca
#
_entry.id   d31bb8b1dd6a169ab28c1178f084bfca
#
_cell.length_a   1.000
_cell.length_b   1.000
_cell.length_c   1.000
_cell.angle_alpha   90.00
_cell.angle_beta   90.00
_cell.angle_gamma   90.00
#
_symmetry.space_group_name_H-M   'P 1'
#
loop_
_entity.id
_entity.type
_entity.pdbx_description
1 polymer ?
#
loop_
_entity_poly.entity_id
_entity_poly.type
_entity_poly.pdbx_seq_one_letter_code
_entity_poly.pdbx_strand_id
1 'polypeptide(L)'
;MTFKLGRFALSAAVGVLVLQAAVSDARAQGPVDDEADPVFVFNKVCYSQVPSIGAISDMATRLAWQALEKSDLIPFSPDPNPEVLQGWDVQVGKKFFRLGVVRTAVSDKFKQTFPDFADGTATSCTLVLDGGNDAAKVSEGMQKLAGKDPASKDVPDGEFRTTTWAGGNENYKVFLISKAAAAGETGLLNVTILAKAK
;
A
#
# COMPACT_ATOMS: atom_id res chain seq x y z
N MET A 1 -62.44 -63.49 50.12
CA MET A 1 -62.51 -62.08 49.58
C MET A 1 -61.16 -61.54 49.57
N THR A 2 -60.52 -61.55 48.40
CA THR A 2 -59.13 -61.18 48.22
C THR A 2 -59.04 -60.00 47.23
N PHE A 3 -58.70 -58.85 47.77
CA PHE A 3 -58.50 -57.62 46.97
C PHE A 3 -57.10 -57.63 46.36
N LYS A 4 -56.97 -57.59 45.04
CA LYS A 4 -55.74 -57.39 44.29
C LYS A 4 -55.54 -55.90 44.13
N LEU A 5 -54.46 -55.38 44.72
CA LEU A 5 -53.91 -54.02 44.41
C LEU A 5 -53.14 -54.03 43.08
N GLY A 6 -53.66 -53.27 42.13
CA GLY A 6 -52.94 -52.99 40.89
C GLY A 6 -51.89 -51.96 41.14
N ARG A 7 -50.64 -52.28 40.71
CA ARG A 7 -49.52 -51.34 40.67
C ARG A 7 -49.58 -50.52 39.38
N PHE A 8 -49.82 -49.23 39.50
CA PHE A 8 -49.62 -48.28 38.43
C PHE A 8 -48.13 -47.91 38.37
N ALA A 9 -47.48 -48.28 37.27
CA ALA A 9 -46.14 -47.81 36.96
C ALA A 9 -46.22 -46.44 36.29
N LEU A 10 -45.75 -45.40 36.96
CA LEU A 10 -45.55 -44.07 36.36
C LEU A 10 -44.23 -44.12 35.60
N SER A 11 -44.32 -44.11 34.27
CA SER A 11 -43.12 -43.87 33.39
C SER A 11 -42.93 -42.41 33.30
N ALA A 12 -41.89 -41.89 33.96
CA ALA A 12 -41.40 -40.54 33.79
C ALA A 12 -40.53 -40.49 32.51
N ALA A 13 -41.07 -39.92 31.43
CA ALA A 13 -40.30 -39.61 30.24
C ALA A 13 -39.47 -38.35 30.51
N VAL A 14 -38.16 -38.55 30.73
CA VAL A 14 -37.18 -37.44 30.78
C VAL A 14 -36.92 -37.03 29.35
N GLY A 15 -37.54 -35.92 28.91
CA GLY A 15 -37.23 -35.27 27.65
C GLY A 15 -35.90 -34.55 27.77
N VAL A 16 -34.87 -35.13 27.17
CA VAL A 16 -33.59 -34.44 26.97
C VAL A 16 -33.77 -33.42 25.86
N LEU A 17 -33.94 -32.15 26.23
CA LEU A 17 -33.84 -31.02 25.30
C LEU A 17 -32.36 -30.87 24.89
N VAL A 18 -31.99 -31.42 23.73
CA VAL A 18 -30.72 -31.12 23.09
C VAL A 18 -30.84 -29.70 22.51
N LEU A 19 -30.35 -28.70 23.27
CA LEU A 19 -30.03 -27.38 22.69
C LEU A 19 -28.90 -27.58 21.68
N GLN A 20 -29.27 -27.69 20.43
CA GLN A 20 -28.31 -27.50 19.33
C GLN A 20 -27.95 -26.00 19.32
N ALA A 21 -26.87 -25.64 20.01
CA ALA A 21 -26.18 -24.39 19.79
C ALA A 21 -25.72 -24.43 18.34
N ALA A 22 -26.42 -23.69 17.46
CA ALA A 22 -25.92 -23.34 16.17
C ALA A 22 -24.65 -22.49 16.42
N VAL A 23 -23.49 -23.15 16.40
CA VAL A 23 -22.21 -22.48 16.26
C VAL A 23 -22.25 -21.89 14.87
N SER A 24 -22.72 -20.65 14.77
CA SER A 24 -22.48 -19.82 13.60
C SER A 24 -20.96 -19.73 13.50
N ASP A 25 -20.38 -20.50 12.57
CA ASP A 25 -19.05 -20.23 12.05
C ASP A 25 -19.06 -18.78 11.51
N ALA A 26 -18.91 -17.83 12.41
CA ALA A 26 -18.37 -16.54 12.08
C ALA A 26 -16.93 -16.83 11.63
N ARG A 27 -16.80 -17.37 10.41
CA ARG A 27 -15.57 -17.25 9.68
C ARG A 27 -15.29 -15.76 9.67
N ALA A 28 -14.42 -15.34 10.57
CA ALA A 28 -13.71 -14.11 10.43
C ALA A 28 -13.13 -14.20 9.02
N GLN A 29 -13.78 -13.57 8.05
CA GLN A 29 -13.18 -13.26 6.78
C GLN A 29 -11.97 -12.41 7.15
N GLY A 30 -10.84 -13.09 7.31
CA GLY A 30 -9.59 -12.43 7.56
C GLY A 30 -9.35 -11.45 6.41
N PRO A 31 -8.57 -10.41 6.62
CA PRO A 31 -8.30 -9.33 5.67
C PRO A 31 -7.44 -9.80 4.50
N VAL A 32 -7.87 -10.88 3.80
CA VAL A 32 -7.09 -11.49 2.69
C VAL A 32 -7.15 -10.62 1.44
N ASP A 33 -8.17 -9.77 1.30
CA ASP A 33 -8.28 -8.82 0.18
C ASP A 33 -7.50 -7.52 0.44
N ASP A 34 -7.33 -7.13 1.70
CA ASP A 34 -6.63 -5.87 2.04
C ASP A 34 -5.12 -5.96 1.84
N GLU A 35 -4.52 -7.16 1.98
CA GLU A 35 -3.08 -7.34 1.79
C GLU A 35 -2.63 -7.15 0.33
N ALA A 36 -3.51 -7.36 -0.64
CA ALA A 36 -3.24 -7.15 -2.05
C ALA A 36 -3.71 -5.78 -2.55
N ASP A 37 -4.28 -4.92 -1.70
CA ASP A 37 -4.62 -3.55 -2.02
C ASP A 37 -3.33 -2.76 -2.33
N PRO A 38 -3.19 -2.17 -3.54
CA PRO A 38 -1.98 -1.48 -3.93
C PRO A 38 -1.65 -0.29 -3.04
N VAL A 39 -2.63 0.39 -2.45
CA VAL A 39 -2.39 1.50 -1.52
C VAL A 39 -1.87 0.99 -0.18
N PHE A 40 -2.38 -0.14 0.29
CA PHE A 40 -1.87 -0.78 1.50
C PHE A 40 -0.42 -1.26 1.32
N VAL A 41 -0.13 -1.92 0.18
CA VAL A 41 1.24 -2.32 -0.17
C VAL A 41 2.15 -1.09 -0.24
N PHE A 42 1.75 -0.07 -0.99
CA PHE A 42 2.50 1.19 -1.11
C PHE A 42 2.77 1.84 0.25
N ASN A 43 1.77 1.90 1.13
CA ASN A 43 1.96 2.43 2.47
C ASN A 43 3.04 1.67 3.24
N LYS A 44 2.99 0.33 3.22
CA LYS A 44 3.95 -0.51 3.95
C LYS A 44 5.37 -0.44 3.40
N VAL A 45 5.52 -0.49 2.08
CA VAL A 45 6.85 -0.64 1.46
C VAL A 45 7.50 0.67 1.07
N CYS A 46 6.72 1.74 0.81
CA CYS A 46 7.20 3.05 0.41
C CYS A 46 6.95 4.10 1.48
N TYR A 47 5.69 4.50 1.66
CA TYR A 47 5.34 5.72 2.40
C TYR A 47 5.81 5.69 3.85
N SER A 48 5.66 4.56 4.54
CA SER A 48 6.10 4.39 5.93
C SER A 48 7.62 4.21 6.08
N GLN A 49 8.35 3.97 4.99
CA GLN A 49 9.78 3.64 5.05
C GLN A 49 10.68 4.82 4.62
N VAL A 50 10.24 5.64 3.66
CA VAL A 50 11.04 6.77 3.20
C VAL A 50 11.23 7.83 4.30
N PRO A 51 12.41 8.44 4.37
CA PRO A 51 13.53 8.39 3.44
C PRO A 51 14.55 7.27 3.71
N SER A 52 14.23 6.27 4.54
CA SER A 52 15.16 5.20 4.90
C SER A 52 15.24 4.12 3.83
N ILE A 53 16.13 4.28 2.84
CA ILE A 53 16.36 3.27 1.80
C ILE A 53 16.81 1.94 2.41
N GLY A 54 17.65 1.98 3.47
CA GLY A 54 18.09 0.79 4.18
C GLY A 54 16.92 -0.05 4.71
N ALA A 55 15.89 0.58 5.28
CA ALA A 55 14.71 -0.14 5.77
C ALA A 55 13.96 -0.87 4.64
N ILE A 56 13.90 -0.27 3.45
CA ILE A 56 13.29 -0.90 2.27
C ILE A 56 14.14 -2.09 1.79
N SER A 57 15.47 -1.91 1.69
CA SER A 57 16.40 -2.98 1.30
C SER A 57 16.39 -4.15 2.29
N ASP A 58 16.33 -3.88 3.59
CA ASP A 58 16.22 -4.90 4.63
C ASP A 58 14.90 -5.67 4.53
N MET A 59 13.81 -4.97 4.20
CA MET A 59 12.51 -5.60 3.95
C MET A 59 12.57 -6.49 2.71
N ALA A 60 13.14 -6.01 1.61
CA ALA A 60 13.32 -6.77 0.38
C ALA A 60 14.11 -8.06 0.63
N THR A 61 15.20 -7.97 1.40
CA THR A 61 16.03 -9.13 1.79
C THR A 61 15.23 -10.13 2.62
N ARG A 62 14.50 -9.67 3.65
CA ARG A 62 13.70 -10.55 4.53
C ARG A 62 12.56 -11.24 3.80
N LEU A 63 11.97 -10.59 2.82
CA LEU A 63 10.84 -11.11 2.04
C LEU A 63 11.30 -11.81 0.75
N ALA A 64 12.63 -11.94 0.56
CA ALA A 64 13.26 -12.56 -0.60
C ALA A 64 12.75 -12.01 -1.94
N TRP A 65 12.54 -10.67 -2.03
CA TRP A 65 12.15 -10.04 -3.27
C TRP A 65 13.26 -10.11 -4.30
N GLN A 66 12.88 -10.35 -5.55
CA GLN A 66 13.80 -10.39 -6.67
C GLN A 66 14.29 -8.98 -7.00
N ALA A 67 15.60 -8.76 -6.99
CA ALA A 67 16.16 -7.48 -7.41
C ALA A 67 15.93 -7.29 -8.93
N LEU A 68 15.58 -6.07 -9.33
CA LEU A 68 15.45 -5.68 -10.72
C LEU A 68 16.83 -5.57 -11.39
N GLU A 69 16.88 -5.91 -12.67
CA GLU A 69 18.08 -5.69 -13.48
C GLU A 69 18.30 -4.20 -13.75
N LYS A 70 19.53 -3.82 -14.06
CA LYS A 70 19.90 -2.42 -14.26
C LYS A 70 19.06 -1.72 -15.34
N SER A 71 18.71 -2.40 -16.42
CA SER A 71 17.83 -1.90 -17.48
C SER A 71 16.44 -1.55 -16.98
N ASP A 72 15.89 -2.34 -16.05
CA ASP A 72 14.55 -2.17 -15.50
C ASP A 72 14.48 -1.07 -14.43
N LEU A 73 15.62 -0.61 -13.95
CA LEU A 73 15.73 0.49 -13.00
C LEU A 73 15.63 1.88 -13.65
N ILE A 74 15.98 1.99 -14.96
CA ILE A 74 16.01 3.27 -15.67
C ILE A 74 14.73 4.09 -15.53
N PRO A 75 13.51 3.49 -15.65
CA PRO A 75 12.26 4.23 -15.53
C PRO A 75 12.00 4.85 -14.15
N PHE A 76 12.71 4.40 -13.11
CA PHE A 76 12.53 4.90 -11.76
C PHE A 76 13.37 6.14 -11.45
N SER A 77 14.38 6.45 -12.26
CA SER A 77 15.25 7.60 -12.03
C SER A 77 15.16 8.63 -13.16
N PRO A 78 14.67 9.84 -12.87
CA PRO A 78 14.75 10.96 -13.82
C PRO A 78 16.17 11.51 -13.95
N ASP A 79 17.07 11.18 -13.00
CA ASP A 79 18.46 11.59 -12.99
C ASP A 79 19.34 10.47 -13.58
N PRO A 80 20.22 10.75 -14.55
CA PRO A 80 21.12 9.75 -15.11
C PRO A 80 22.20 9.27 -14.12
N ASN A 81 22.46 10.03 -13.05
CA ASN A 81 23.49 9.73 -12.05
C ASN A 81 22.94 9.82 -10.62
N PRO A 82 21.99 8.97 -10.24
CA PRO A 82 21.46 8.97 -8.88
C PRO A 82 22.51 8.50 -7.87
N GLU A 83 22.47 9.03 -6.65
CA GLU A 83 23.31 8.54 -5.54
C GLU A 83 22.97 7.08 -5.19
N VAL A 84 21.68 6.75 -5.21
CA VAL A 84 21.15 5.40 -4.98
C VAL A 84 20.04 5.13 -5.98
N LEU A 85 20.08 3.96 -6.60
CA LEU A 85 19.01 3.44 -7.44
C LEU A 85 18.92 1.93 -7.20
N GLN A 86 17.79 1.49 -6.64
CA GLN A 86 17.51 0.10 -6.34
C GLN A 86 16.06 -0.22 -6.70
N GLY A 87 15.76 -1.48 -6.96
CA GLY A 87 14.39 -1.89 -7.22
C GLY A 87 14.21 -3.39 -7.12
N TRP A 88 12.97 -3.80 -7.00
CA TRP A 88 12.58 -5.20 -6.81
C TRP A 88 11.25 -5.50 -7.45
N ASP A 89 11.09 -6.74 -7.88
CA ASP A 89 9.78 -7.35 -8.10
C ASP A 89 9.19 -7.74 -6.74
N VAL A 90 7.99 -7.25 -6.47
CA VAL A 90 7.27 -7.45 -5.21
C VAL A 90 6.04 -8.28 -5.49
N GLN A 91 5.94 -9.46 -4.89
CA GLN A 91 4.76 -10.30 -4.96
C GLN A 91 4.00 -10.27 -3.65
N VAL A 92 2.70 -9.96 -3.71
CA VAL A 92 1.78 -10.02 -2.57
C VAL A 92 0.56 -10.85 -2.98
N GLY A 93 0.45 -12.05 -2.42
CA GLY A 93 -0.55 -13.01 -2.87
C GLY A 93 -0.38 -13.37 -4.34
N LYS A 94 -1.36 -13.04 -5.16
CA LYS A 94 -1.34 -13.27 -6.63
C LYS A 94 -0.99 -12.01 -7.43
N LYS A 95 -0.78 -10.88 -6.76
CA LYS A 95 -0.47 -9.62 -7.41
C LYS A 95 1.03 -9.38 -7.47
N PHE A 96 1.46 -8.74 -8.57
CA PHE A 96 2.84 -8.38 -8.81
C PHE A 96 2.95 -6.86 -8.92
N PHE A 97 4.00 -6.33 -8.33
CA PHE A 97 4.33 -4.92 -8.39
C PHE A 97 5.82 -4.77 -8.68
N ARG A 98 6.21 -3.66 -9.29
CA ARG A 98 7.62 -3.26 -9.37
C ARG A 98 7.86 -2.09 -8.43
N LEU A 99 8.83 -2.23 -7.58
CA LEU A 99 9.25 -1.23 -6.61
C LEU A 99 10.57 -0.62 -7.03
N GLY A 100 10.64 0.70 -7.12
CA GLY A 100 11.88 1.43 -7.35
C GLY A 100 12.11 2.47 -6.27
N VAL A 101 13.36 2.56 -5.81
CA VAL A 101 13.80 3.56 -4.83
C VAL A 101 15.00 4.31 -5.37
N VAL A 102 14.93 5.63 -5.34
CA VAL A 102 15.99 6.50 -5.84
C VAL A 102 16.30 7.60 -4.84
N ARG A 103 17.58 7.92 -4.70
CA ARG A 103 18.05 9.14 -4.04
C ARG A 103 18.91 9.95 -5.00
N THR A 104 18.61 11.24 -5.08
CA THR A 104 19.33 12.19 -5.92
C THR A 104 19.54 13.50 -5.16
N ALA A 105 20.37 14.37 -5.71
CA ALA A 105 20.31 15.78 -5.37
C ALA A 105 18.91 16.34 -5.71
N VAL A 106 18.51 17.44 -5.09
CA VAL A 106 17.26 18.13 -5.43
C VAL A 106 17.33 18.67 -6.85
N SER A 107 16.34 18.37 -7.68
CA SER A 107 16.31 18.83 -9.07
C SER A 107 16.14 20.35 -9.18
N ASP A 108 16.59 20.94 -10.27
CA ASP A 108 16.53 22.40 -10.48
C ASP A 108 15.11 22.96 -10.42
N LYS A 109 14.12 22.19 -10.86
CA LYS A 109 12.70 22.56 -10.72
C LYS A 109 12.29 22.67 -9.25
N PHE A 110 12.71 21.74 -8.41
CA PHE A 110 12.43 21.78 -6.98
C PHE A 110 13.27 22.87 -6.28
N LYS A 111 14.51 23.13 -6.67
CA LYS A 111 15.34 24.23 -6.14
C LYS A 111 14.67 25.58 -6.35
N GLN A 112 14.09 25.81 -7.53
CA GLN A 112 13.36 27.04 -7.83
C GLN A 112 12.09 27.20 -6.96
N THR A 113 11.38 26.11 -6.71
CA THR A 113 10.12 26.12 -5.94
C THR A 113 10.38 26.14 -4.43
N PHE A 114 11.44 25.46 -3.99
CA PHE A 114 11.80 25.27 -2.58
C PHE A 114 13.30 25.58 -2.37
N PRO A 115 13.70 26.86 -2.45
CA PRO A 115 15.12 27.24 -2.40
C PRO A 115 15.84 26.81 -1.12
N ASP A 116 15.09 26.73 0.00
CA ASP A 116 15.63 26.23 1.28
C ASP A 116 16.08 24.76 1.25
N PHE A 117 15.72 24.03 0.21
CA PHE A 117 16.09 22.62 0.01
C PHE A 117 17.10 22.40 -1.12
N ALA A 118 17.67 23.51 -1.68
CA ALA A 118 18.51 23.46 -2.88
C ALA A 118 19.74 22.54 -2.73
N ASP A 119 20.36 22.51 -1.56
CA ASP A 119 21.53 21.70 -1.24
C ASP A 119 21.17 20.36 -0.58
N GLY A 120 19.89 20.06 -0.50
CA GLY A 120 19.36 18.85 0.12
C GLY A 120 19.30 17.66 -0.83
N THR A 121 18.60 16.64 -0.38
CA THR A 121 18.38 15.41 -1.13
C THR A 121 16.90 15.18 -1.41
N ALA A 122 16.62 14.53 -2.55
CA ALA A 122 15.32 13.99 -2.89
C ALA A 122 15.38 12.45 -2.80
N THR A 123 14.53 11.86 -1.97
CA THR A 123 14.37 10.41 -1.91
C THR A 123 12.97 10.06 -2.38
N SER A 124 12.88 9.24 -3.42
CA SER A 124 11.62 8.78 -3.98
C SER A 124 11.48 7.26 -3.87
N CYS A 125 10.27 6.80 -3.58
CA CYS A 125 9.88 5.41 -3.67
C CYS A 125 8.64 5.31 -4.56
N THR A 126 8.73 4.48 -5.59
CA THR A 126 7.69 4.28 -6.60
C THR A 126 7.25 2.83 -6.63
N LEU A 127 5.96 2.61 -6.52
CA LEU A 127 5.31 1.31 -6.75
C LEU A 127 4.58 1.38 -8.09
N VAL A 128 5.05 0.63 -9.07
CA VAL A 128 4.36 0.44 -10.35
C VAL A 128 3.32 -0.64 -10.17
N LEU A 129 2.09 -0.33 -10.52
CA LEU A 129 0.95 -1.21 -10.36
C LEU A 129 0.83 -2.13 -11.57
N ASP A 130 0.48 -3.35 -11.28
CA ASP A 130 0.02 -4.31 -12.29
C ASP A 130 -1.32 -3.84 -12.90
N GLY A 131 -1.60 -4.23 -14.14
CA GLY A 131 -2.88 -3.94 -14.80
C GLY A 131 -4.09 -4.47 -14.03
N GLY A 132 -5.27 -3.92 -14.31
CA GLY A 132 -6.52 -4.33 -13.66
C GLY A 132 -6.79 -3.72 -12.30
N ASN A 133 -6.07 -2.66 -11.91
CA ASN A 133 -6.39 -1.87 -10.72
C ASN A 133 -7.43 -0.81 -11.06
N ASP A 134 -8.46 -0.69 -10.20
CA ASP A 134 -9.45 0.38 -10.30
C ASP A 134 -8.84 1.71 -9.88
N ALA A 135 -8.60 2.60 -10.85
CA ALA A 135 -7.97 3.90 -10.63
C ALA A 135 -8.77 4.80 -9.65
N ALA A 136 -10.09 4.71 -9.65
CA ALA A 136 -10.94 5.49 -8.74
C ALA A 136 -10.76 5.00 -7.29
N LYS A 137 -10.77 3.67 -7.08
CA LYS A 137 -10.53 3.05 -5.77
C LYS A 137 -9.13 3.35 -5.25
N VAL A 138 -8.12 3.27 -6.11
CA VAL A 138 -6.73 3.62 -5.75
C VAL A 138 -6.63 5.09 -5.36
N SER A 139 -7.23 6.00 -6.13
CA SER A 139 -7.25 7.43 -5.83
C SER A 139 -7.93 7.74 -4.49
N GLU A 140 -9.06 7.09 -4.19
CA GLU A 140 -9.74 7.20 -2.90
C GLU A 140 -8.86 6.70 -1.74
N GLY A 141 -8.20 5.56 -1.92
CA GLY A 141 -7.26 5.01 -0.94
C GLY A 141 -6.08 5.95 -0.68
N MET A 142 -5.51 6.53 -1.74
CA MET A 142 -4.42 7.52 -1.63
C MET A 142 -4.87 8.80 -0.93
N GLN A 143 -6.10 9.27 -1.14
CA GLN A 143 -6.65 10.42 -0.42
C GLN A 143 -6.81 10.12 1.08
N LYS A 144 -7.29 8.92 1.42
CA LYS A 144 -7.35 8.47 2.83
C LYS A 144 -5.96 8.40 3.46
N LEU A 145 -4.98 7.86 2.73
CA LEU A 145 -3.59 7.78 3.18
C LEU A 145 -2.97 9.17 3.40
N ALA A 146 -3.22 10.11 2.49
CA ALA A 146 -2.74 11.49 2.59
C ALA A 146 -3.40 12.29 3.74
N GLY A 147 -4.62 11.90 4.15
CA GLY A 147 -5.40 12.55 5.22
C GLY A 147 -5.83 13.98 4.90
N LYS A 148 -5.81 14.39 3.63
CA LYS A 148 -6.15 15.75 3.16
C LYS A 148 -6.49 15.77 1.69
N ASP A 149 -7.05 16.89 1.24
CA ASP A 149 -7.33 17.10 -0.17
C ASP A 149 -6.05 17.23 -1.01
N PRO A 150 -6.09 16.81 -2.28
CA PRO A 150 -4.97 16.93 -3.18
C PRO A 150 -4.63 18.40 -3.50
N ALA A 151 -3.33 18.68 -3.63
CA ALA A 151 -2.83 19.96 -4.09
C ALA A 151 -3.12 20.18 -5.59
N SER A 152 -3.14 19.08 -6.37
CA SER A 152 -3.62 19.05 -7.75
C SER A 152 -4.29 17.72 -8.01
N LYS A 153 -5.40 17.72 -8.75
CA LYS A 153 -6.20 16.54 -9.00
C LYS A 153 -6.38 16.33 -10.49
N ASP A 154 -6.11 15.08 -10.92
CA ASP A 154 -6.45 14.58 -12.24
C ASP A 154 -5.89 15.43 -13.40
N VAL A 155 -4.66 15.92 -13.23
CA VAL A 155 -3.97 16.76 -14.22
C VAL A 155 -3.38 15.88 -15.33
N PRO A 156 -3.61 16.18 -16.62
CA PRO A 156 -2.99 15.46 -17.72
C PRO A 156 -1.47 15.52 -17.66
N ASP A 157 -0.82 14.36 -17.85
CA ASP A 157 0.64 14.19 -17.85
C ASP A 157 1.01 13.09 -18.87
N GLY A 158 1.08 13.47 -20.15
CA GLY A 158 1.23 12.54 -21.25
C GLY A 158 0.03 11.59 -21.36
N GLU A 159 0.32 10.29 -21.33
CA GLU A 159 -0.70 9.22 -21.35
C GLU A 159 -1.36 8.98 -19.99
N PHE A 160 -0.91 9.71 -18.96
CA PHE A 160 -1.37 9.55 -17.59
C PHE A 160 -2.18 10.76 -17.13
N ARG A 161 -2.93 10.54 -16.08
CA ARG A 161 -3.57 11.56 -15.26
C ARG A 161 -2.96 11.50 -13.86
N THR A 162 -2.51 12.65 -13.38
CA THR A 162 -1.73 12.75 -12.15
C THR A 162 -2.51 13.49 -11.08
N THR A 163 -2.59 12.89 -9.90
CA THR A 163 -3.08 13.53 -8.67
C THR A 163 -1.94 13.62 -7.67
N THR A 164 -1.75 14.80 -7.07
CA THR A 164 -0.64 15.07 -6.16
C THR A 164 -1.16 15.61 -4.83
N TRP A 165 -0.66 15.07 -3.75
CA TRP A 165 -0.79 15.60 -2.38
C TRP A 165 0.56 16.11 -1.91
N ALA A 166 0.59 17.30 -1.31
CA ALA A 166 1.81 17.91 -0.82
C ALA A 166 1.73 18.20 0.68
N GLY A 167 2.81 17.96 1.41
CA GLY A 167 2.88 18.18 2.87
C GLY A 167 4.30 18.41 3.35
N GLY A 168 4.50 18.26 4.65
CA GLY A 168 5.79 18.41 5.29
C GLY A 168 5.86 19.61 6.22
N ASN A 169 7.08 19.97 6.58
CA ASN A 169 7.40 21.07 7.49
C ASN A 169 8.65 21.85 6.99
N GLU A 170 9.30 22.58 7.86
CA GLU A 170 10.51 23.33 7.52
C GLU A 170 11.75 22.48 7.21
N ASN A 171 11.80 21.23 7.70
CA ASN A 171 12.95 20.31 7.53
C ASN A 171 12.78 19.35 6.37
N TYR A 172 11.54 19.07 5.96
CA TYR A 172 11.25 18.19 4.84
C TYR A 172 9.94 18.57 4.14
N LYS A 173 9.85 18.23 2.85
CA LYS A 173 8.61 18.26 2.06
C LYS A 173 8.27 16.85 1.61
N VAL A 174 6.99 16.53 1.61
CA VAL A 174 6.49 15.22 1.18
C VAL A 174 5.52 15.43 0.02
N PHE A 175 5.72 14.70 -1.05
CA PHE A 175 4.81 14.65 -2.18
C PHE A 175 4.34 13.20 -2.37
N LEU A 176 3.04 13.00 -2.29
CA LEU A 176 2.40 11.76 -2.70
C LEU A 176 1.84 11.96 -4.10
N ILE A 177 2.05 11.00 -4.97
CA ILE A 177 1.61 11.08 -6.37
C ILE A 177 0.93 9.77 -6.73
N SER A 178 -0.24 9.89 -7.34
CA SER A 178 -0.92 8.80 -8.03
C SER A 178 -0.99 9.15 -9.51
N LYS A 179 -0.47 8.25 -10.36
CA LYS A 179 -0.63 8.34 -11.82
C LYS A 179 -1.46 7.17 -12.30
N ALA A 180 -2.55 7.45 -12.99
CA ALA A 180 -3.39 6.47 -13.66
C ALA A 180 -3.31 6.66 -15.16
N ALA A 181 -3.25 5.58 -15.94
CA ALA A 181 -3.40 5.67 -17.38
C ALA A 181 -4.78 6.27 -17.72
N ALA A 182 -4.88 7.03 -18.80
CA ALA A 182 -6.15 7.59 -19.26
C ALA A 182 -7.20 6.49 -19.52
N ALA A 183 -6.76 5.30 -19.89
CA ALA A 183 -7.58 4.09 -20.06
C ALA A 183 -7.93 3.38 -18.73
N GLY A 184 -7.36 3.81 -17.59
CA GLY A 184 -7.64 3.23 -16.27
C GLY A 184 -6.97 1.90 -15.97
N GLU A 185 -6.08 1.40 -16.85
CA GLU A 185 -5.56 0.02 -16.77
C GLU A 185 -4.21 -0.10 -16.05
N THR A 186 -3.40 0.96 -16.04
CA THR A 186 -2.09 0.91 -15.40
C THR A 186 -1.82 2.18 -14.62
N GLY A 187 -1.02 2.08 -13.57
CA GLY A 187 -0.70 3.24 -12.77
C GLY A 187 0.55 3.05 -11.95
N LEU A 188 0.94 4.11 -11.31
CA LEU A 188 1.97 4.06 -10.30
C LEU A 188 1.58 4.91 -9.10
N LEU A 189 2.12 4.53 -7.95
CA LEU A 189 2.09 5.30 -6.72
C LEU A 189 3.51 5.73 -6.37
N ASN A 190 3.69 6.97 -6.01
CA ASN A 190 5.00 7.50 -5.65
C ASN A 190 4.91 8.34 -4.39
N VAL A 191 5.95 8.26 -3.58
CA VAL A 191 6.25 9.23 -2.54
C VAL A 191 7.64 9.80 -2.76
N THR A 192 7.74 11.13 -2.74
CA THR A 192 9.02 11.85 -2.79
C THR A 192 9.17 12.70 -1.55
N ILE A 193 10.30 12.56 -0.87
CA ILE A 193 10.68 13.40 0.26
C ILE A 193 11.88 14.26 -0.13
N LEU A 194 11.72 15.58 -0.01
CA LEU A 194 12.85 16.51 -0.03
C LEU A 194 13.28 16.73 1.41
N ALA A 195 14.56 16.54 1.68
CA ALA A 195 15.17 16.81 2.98
C ALA A 195 16.25 17.89 2.83
N LYS A 196 16.31 18.82 3.79
CA LYS A 196 17.40 19.81 3.85
C LYS A 196 18.75 19.13 4.05
N ALA A 197 19.81 19.73 3.54
CA ALA A 197 21.16 19.39 3.95
C ALA A 197 21.32 19.54 5.47
N LYS A 198 22.05 18.62 6.10
CA LYS A 198 22.35 18.67 7.52
C LYS A 198 23.57 19.57 7.76
#